data_11a28b6a3e7b351a3ef8a9c9b9afdf7d
#
_entry.id   11a28b6a3e7b351a3ef8a9c9b9afdf7d
#
_cell.length_a   1.000
_cell.length_b   1.000
_cell.length_c   1.000
_cell.angle_alpha   90.00
_cell.angle_beta   90.00
_cell.angle_gamma   90.00
#
_symmetry.space_group_name_H-M   'P 1'
#
loop_
_entity.id
_entity.type
_entity.pdbx_description
1 polymer ?
#
loop_
_entity_poly.entity_id
_entity_poly.type
_entity_poly.pdbx_seq_one_letter_code
_entity_poly.pdbx_strand_id
1 'polypeptide(L)'
;MTDTPLFDPVVHEPLIGDEWDSNRIRAAIDSIVIDAEHAFADGWPTHPIDSESPEDDVRRFRTVYLGGAGVIRALDELQRRGLAELQRDYVPYLEQPYAPDFPDDDHERSLWMGETGIRLVLEQLAPSIENADRLEALIRANMQDERCELMWGSPGTMLAAGTLHEQSGEARWLELWRESAAWLRARWDPETDLWTQRLYGRVDQLTGPAHGFAGCVLALALHADYDVHQRAAAAVRRYAVEHDGLANWPPATSQDGLQNSRGEIRMQWCHGAPGIVASLAHVAPGDDEHERLLLAGGELTWQVGPLAKGANLCHGTAGNGYAFLALFQRTGDELWLDRARAFAMHAVAQVDSAREQFGRGRYTLWTGDPGTALYLADCLDGSLNVPLA
;
A
#
# COMPACT_ATOMS: atom_id res chain seq x y z
N MET A 1 -8.77 2.09 -32.52
CA MET A 1 -8.30 1.89 -31.15
C MET A 1 -6.84 1.56 -31.27
N THR A 2 -5.94 2.40 -30.82
CA THR A 2 -4.51 2.11 -30.78
C THR A 2 -4.33 0.95 -29.80
N ASP A 3 -3.62 -0.08 -30.25
CA ASP A 3 -3.31 -1.29 -29.48
C ASP A 3 -2.37 -0.88 -28.31
N THR A 4 -2.93 -0.37 -27.20
CA THR A 4 -2.16 0.00 -26.02
C THR A 4 -1.71 -1.29 -25.36
N PRO A 5 -0.39 -1.54 -25.25
CA PRO A 5 0.11 -2.73 -24.59
C PRO A 5 -0.38 -2.79 -23.13
N LEU A 6 -0.86 -3.95 -22.68
CA LEU A 6 -1.35 -4.12 -21.30
C LEU A 6 -0.25 -3.93 -20.27
N PHE A 7 1.03 -4.06 -20.62
CA PHE A 7 2.17 -3.95 -19.71
C PHE A 7 3.49 -3.72 -20.45
N ASP A 8 4.54 -3.31 -19.73
CA ASP A 8 5.91 -3.23 -20.20
C ASP A 8 6.69 -4.51 -19.80
N PRO A 9 7.03 -5.42 -20.74
CA PRO A 9 7.73 -6.65 -20.38
C PRO A 9 9.15 -6.42 -19.85
N VAL A 10 9.77 -5.27 -20.14
CA VAL A 10 11.16 -4.98 -19.74
C VAL A 10 11.33 -4.78 -18.23
N VAL A 11 10.26 -4.41 -17.53
CA VAL A 11 10.30 -4.17 -16.09
C VAL A 11 9.98 -5.41 -15.26
N HIS A 12 9.72 -6.54 -15.91
CA HIS A 12 9.43 -7.83 -15.28
C HIS A 12 10.60 -8.80 -15.44
N GLU A 13 10.69 -9.76 -14.54
CA GLU A 13 11.69 -10.84 -14.59
C GLU A 13 11.03 -12.21 -14.44
N PRO A 14 11.67 -13.29 -14.93
CA PRO A 14 11.12 -14.62 -14.80
C PRO A 14 10.96 -15.04 -13.34
N LEU A 15 9.81 -15.62 -13.02
CA LEU A 15 9.58 -16.22 -11.71
C LEU A 15 10.60 -17.33 -11.46
N ILE A 16 11.23 -17.36 -10.29
CA ILE A 16 12.06 -18.51 -9.87
C ILE A 16 11.16 -19.72 -9.64
N GLY A 17 11.67 -20.90 -9.96
CA GLY A 17 10.93 -22.17 -9.84
C GLY A 17 11.02 -22.81 -8.46
N ASP A 18 11.30 -22.08 -7.40
CA ASP A 18 11.41 -22.61 -6.04
C ASP A 18 10.05 -23.05 -5.52
N GLU A 19 9.99 -24.25 -4.95
CA GLU A 19 8.80 -24.74 -4.25
C GLU A 19 8.57 -23.94 -2.95
N TRP A 20 7.29 -23.85 -2.53
CA TRP A 20 6.93 -23.22 -1.27
C TRP A 20 7.60 -23.88 -0.06
N ASP A 21 8.33 -23.10 0.72
CA ASP A 21 8.97 -23.52 1.95
C ASP A 21 8.67 -22.53 3.09
N SER A 22 7.74 -22.89 3.96
CA SER A 22 7.35 -22.05 5.09
C SER A 22 8.47 -21.81 6.10
N ASN A 23 9.47 -22.70 6.20
CA ASN A 23 10.61 -22.51 7.09
C ASN A 23 11.57 -21.45 6.50
N ARG A 24 11.79 -21.50 5.18
CA ARG A 24 12.58 -20.45 4.49
C ARG A 24 11.91 -19.08 4.61
N ILE A 25 10.58 -19.02 4.51
CA ILE A 25 9.84 -17.78 4.72
C ILE A 25 10.00 -17.25 6.16
N ARG A 26 9.85 -18.11 7.18
CA ARG A 26 10.08 -17.70 8.57
C ARG A 26 11.51 -17.21 8.80
N ALA A 27 12.50 -17.93 8.28
CA ALA A 27 13.90 -17.53 8.37
C ALA A 27 14.18 -16.17 7.68
N ALA A 28 13.51 -15.90 6.55
CA ALA A 28 13.62 -14.60 5.88
C ALA A 28 13.00 -13.47 6.72
N ILE A 29 11.83 -13.70 7.33
CA ILE A 29 11.20 -12.74 8.26
C ILE A 29 12.15 -12.47 9.44
N ASP A 30 12.65 -13.50 10.09
CA ASP A 30 13.60 -13.37 11.20
C ASP A 30 14.84 -12.56 10.79
N SER A 31 15.41 -12.86 9.63
CA SER A 31 16.57 -12.14 9.10
C SER A 31 16.27 -10.65 8.87
N ILE A 32 15.10 -10.33 8.33
CA ILE A 32 14.67 -8.93 8.11
C ILE A 32 14.53 -8.19 9.45
N VAL A 33 13.89 -8.83 10.43
CA VAL A 33 13.67 -8.24 11.77
C VAL A 33 15.00 -7.99 12.47
N ILE A 34 15.87 -9.00 12.54
CA ILE A 34 17.17 -8.90 13.19
C ILE A 34 18.03 -7.79 12.56
N ASP A 35 18.06 -7.72 11.23
CA ASP A 35 18.81 -6.71 10.51
C ASP A 35 18.23 -5.31 10.76
N ALA A 36 16.91 -5.14 10.75
CA ALA A 36 16.26 -3.87 11.06
C ALA A 36 16.54 -3.43 12.50
N GLU A 37 16.48 -4.32 13.49
CA GLU A 37 16.81 -3.99 14.88
C GLU A 37 18.29 -3.60 15.08
N HIS A 38 19.21 -4.30 14.42
CA HIS A 38 20.63 -3.98 14.47
C HIS A 38 20.97 -2.63 13.83
N ALA A 39 20.28 -2.29 12.74
CA ALA A 39 20.52 -1.05 12.01
C ALA A 39 19.95 0.20 12.70
N PHE A 40 19.12 0.04 13.72
CA PHE A 40 18.53 1.17 14.44
C PHE A 40 19.58 1.93 15.26
N ALA A 41 19.73 3.22 14.94
CA ALA A 41 20.56 4.15 15.69
C ALA A 41 19.93 5.56 15.66
N ASP A 42 18.92 5.79 16.51
CA ASP A 42 18.07 7.00 16.45
C ASP A 42 17.34 7.15 15.09
N GLY A 43 16.75 6.03 14.63
CA GLY A 43 16.14 5.85 13.32
C GLY A 43 17.01 5.00 12.39
N TRP A 44 16.49 4.75 11.20
CA TRP A 44 17.13 3.91 10.18
C TRP A 44 17.82 4.75 9.10
N PRO A 45 18.98 4.31 8.60
CA PRO A 45 19.66 5.02 7.52
C PRO A 45 18.89 4.88 6.21
N THR A 46 18.86 5.95 5.43
CA THR A 46 18.30 5.92 4.06
C THR A 46 19.08 4.94 3.18
N HIS A 47 18.34 4.13 2.40
CA HIS A 47 18.97 3.17 1.49
C HIS A 47 19.53 3.88 0.25
N PRO A 48 20.66 3.42 -0.35
CA PRO A 48 21.24 4.06 -1.54
C PRO A 48 20.30 4.20 -2.74
N ILE A 49 19.29 3.32 -2.86
CA ILE A 49 18.27 3.44 -3.92
C ILE A 49 17.32 4.63 -3.67
N ASP A 50 17.13 5.05 -2.41
CA ASP A 50 16.24 6.13 -2.01
C ASP A 50 17.01 7.47 -1.85
N SER A 51 18.30 7.45 -2.06
CA SER A 51 19.19 8.62 -1.94
C SER A 51 19.36 9.27 -3.31
N GLU A 52 18.97 10.53 -3.42
CA GLU A 52 19.19 11.34 -4.62
C GLU A 52 20.45 12.20 -4.51
N SER A 53 20.98 12.36 -3.29
CA SER A 53 22.17 13.17 -3.00
C SER A 53 22.97 12.62 -1.82
N PRO A 54 24.27 12.99 -1.65
CA PRO A 54 25.06 12.60 -0.47
C PRO A 54 24.48 13.08 0.87
N GLU A 55 23.64 14.11 0.85
CA GLU A 55 22.95 14.62 2.04
C GLU A 55 21.84 13.67 2.50
N ASP A 56 21.23 12.95 1.58
CA ASP A 56 20.21 11.95 1.89
C ASP A 56 20.79 10.71 2.55
N ASP A 57 22.05 10.37 2.33
CA ASP A 57 22.71 9.20 2.94
C ASP A 57 22.77 9.27 4.47
N VAL A 58 22.75 10.49 5.04
CA VAL A 58 22.74 10.74 6.49
C VAL A 58 21.32 11.01 7.02
N ARG A 59 20.34 11.15 6.15
CA ARG A 59 18.95 11.45 6.50
C ARG A 59 18.28 10.24 7.13
N ARG A 60 17.42 10.49 8.10
CA ARG A 60 16.60 9.48 8.75
C ARG A 60 15.15 9.92 8.69
N PHE A 61 14.42 9.36 7.75
CA PHE A 61 12.99 9.62 7.62
C PHE A 61 12.20 9.03 8.79
N ARG A 62 11.13 9.70 9.17
CA ARG A 62 10.30 9.31 10.32
C ARG A 62 8.90 8.84 9.95
N THR A 63 8.43 9.17 8.77
CA THR A 63 7.06 8.88 8.30
C THR A 63 6.78 7.39 8.14
N VAL A 64 5.51 7.03 7.92
CA VAL A 64 5.11 5.64 7.72
C VAL A 64 5.58 5.11 6.37
N TYR A 65 5.58 5.94 5.34
CA TYR A 65 5.91 5.45 3.99
C TYR A 65 7.41 5.15 3.83
N LEU A 66 8.27 6.10 4.18
CA LEU A 66 9.73 6.02 3.97
C LEU A 66 10.54 5.88 5.25
N GLY A 67 9.94 6.00 6.43
CA GLY A 67 10.67 6.22 7.66
C GLY A 67 10.39 5.25 8.78
N GLY A 68 10.92 5.63 9.94
CA GLY A 68 10.96 4.79 11.14
C GLY A 68 9.60 4.37 11.66
N ALA A 69 8.56 5.20 11.56
CA ALA A 69 7.21 4.82 12.00
C ALA A 69 6.68 3.62 11.22
N GLY A 70 6.95 3.55 9.91
CA GLY A 70 6.57 2.40 9.09
C GLY A 70 7.35 1.13 9.44
N VAL A 71 8.64 1.26 9.72
CA VAL A 71 9.46 0.13 10.18
C VAL A 71 8.94 -0.41 11.51
N ILE A 72 8.72 0.46 12.50
CA ILE A 72 8.21 0.09 13.81
C ILE A 72 6.86 -0.60 13.71
N ARG A 73 5.97 -0.07 12.88
CA ARG A 73 4.66 -0.69 12.62
C ARG A 73 4.79 -2.12 12.10
N ALA A 74 5.68 -2.35 11.12
CA ALA A 74 5.89 -3.68 10.57
C ALA A 74 6.47 -4.64 11.62
N LEU A 75 7.47 -4.18 12.38
CA LEU A 75 8.08 -4.98 13.45
C LEU A 75 7.07 -5.35 14.54
N ASP A 76 6.26 -4.39 14.99
CA ASP A 76 5.21 -4.62 16.00
C ASP A 76 4.15 -5.62 15.49
N GLU A 77 3.70 -5.49 14.23
CA GLU A 77 2.76 -6.45 13.64
C GLU A 77 3.34 -7.87 13.59
N LEU A 78 4.60 -8.02 13.19
CA LEU A 78 5.26 -9.32 13.19
C LEU A 78 5.40 -9.90 14.60
N GLN A 79 5.69 -9.06 15.60
CA GLN A 79 5.71 -9.48 17.01
C GLN A 79 4.32 -9.91 17.49
N ARG A 80 3.27 -9.13 17.21
CA ARG A 80 1.88 -9.48 17.60
C ARG A 80 1.43 -10.81 16.98
N ARG A 81 1.92 -11.14 15.79
CA ARG A 81 1.67 -12.43 15.12
C ARG A 81 2.56 -13.57 15.61
N GLY A 82 3.47 -13.32 16.55
CA GLY A 82 4.43 -14.32 17.06
C GLY A 82 5.48 -14.74 16.04
N LEU A 83 5.77 -13.88 15.06
CA LEU A 83 6.76 -14.07 14.00
C LEU A 83 8.06 -13.31 14.27
N ALA A 84 8.13 -12.52 15.34
CA ALA A 84 9.30 -11.79 15.77
C ALA A 84 9.32 -11.63 17.29
N GLU A 85 10.51 -11.44 17.86
CA GLU A 85 10.72 -11.06 19.26
C GLU A 85 11.60 -9.81 19.28
N LEU A 86 11.01 -8.63 19.53
CA LEU A 86 11.72 -7.37 19.50
C LEU A 86 12.54 -7.17 20.77
N GLN A 87 13.76 -6.67 20.61
CA GLN A 87 14.71 -6.42 21.69
C GLN A 87 14.66 -4.98 22.20
N ARG A 88 13.91 -4.09 21.50
CA ARG A 88 13.86 -2.66 21.79
C ARG A 88 12.44 -2.18 22.05
N ASP A 89 12.34 -1.17 22.92
CA ASP A 89 11.19 -0.29 23.03
C ASP A 89 11.36 0.90 22.06
N TYR A 90 10.43 1.03 21.11
CA TYR A 90 10.45 2.09 20.11
C TYR A 90 9.54 3.28 20.44
N VAL A 91 8.77 3.22 21.55
CA VAL A 91 7.92 4.32 21.99
C VAL A 91 8.67 5.64 22.15
N PRO A 92 9.85 5.68 22.81
CA PRO A 92 10.62 6.93 22.96
C PRO A 92 11.05 7.58 21.63
N TYR A 93 11.24 6.78 20.56
CA TYR A 93 11.54 7.32 19.24
C TYR A 93 10.32 7.98 18.60
N LEU A 94 9.14 7.38 18.76
CA LEU A 94 7.88 7.93 18.23
C LEU A 94 7.41 9.18 18.98
N GLU A 95 7.73 9.30 20.27
CA GLU A 95 7.43 10.45 21.14
C GLU A 95 8.26 11.70 20.84
N GLN A 96 9.37 11.57 20.10
CA GLN A 96 10.18 12.73 19.74
C GLN A 96 9.34 13.80 19.04
N PRO A 97 9.63 15.10 19.23
CA PRO A 97 8.91 16.18 18.54
C PRO A 97 8.85 15.95 17.04
N TYR A 98 7.69 16.19 16.45
CA TYR A 98 7.53 16.07 15.02
C TYR A 98 8.40 17.08 14.28
N ALA A 99 9.14 16.59 13.29
CA ALA A 99 9.81 17.38 12.27
C ALA A 99 9.45 16.78 10.91
N PRO A 100 9.04 17.59 9.93
CA PRO A 100 8.66 17.07 8.62
C PRO A 100 9.86 16.46 7.90
N ASP A 101 9.66 15.30 7.29
CA ASP A 101 10.67 14.67 6.44
C ASP A 101 10.94 15.51 5.17
N PHE A 102 9.93 16.27 4.73
CA PHE A 102 9.96 17.15 3.56
C PHE A 102 9.41 18.52 3.95
N PRO A 103 10.26 19.45 4.47
CA PRO A 103 9.79 20.72 5.04
C PRO A 103 9.20 21.70 4.01
N ASP A 104 9.51 21.54 2.74
CA ASP A 104 8.99 22.38 1.65
C ASP A 104 7.64 21.91 1.10
N ASP A 105 7.16 20.74 1.55
CA ASP A 105 5.94 20.10 1.09
C ASP A 105 4.80 20.22 2.13
N ASP A 106 3.57 20.47 1.67
CA ASP A 106 2.36 20.53 2.53
C ASP A 106 1.81 19.11 2.79
N HIS A 107 2.59 18.28 3.49
CA HIS A 107 2.23 16.88 3.79
C HIS A 107 2.08 16.57 5.28
N GLU A 108 2.28 17.55 6.15
CA GLU A 108 2.37 17.35 7.60
C GLU A 108 1.20 16.57 8.20
N ARG A 109 0.00 16.73 7.64
CA ARG A 109 -1.25 16.13 8.15
C ARG A 109 -1.56 14.76 7.58
N SER A 110 -0.80 14.31 6.59
CA SER A 110 -1.09 13.07 5.88
C SER A 110 -0.80 11.82 6.71
N LEU A 111 -1.44 10.70 6.35
CA LEU A 111 -1.21 9.42 7.00
C LEU A 111 0.18 8.86 6.68
N TRP A 112 0.55 8.80 5.40
CA TRP A 112 1.77 8.11 5.02
C TRP A 112 3.03 8.96 5.05
N MET A 113 2.91 10.26 4.78
CA MET A 113 4.05 11.17 4.63
C MET A 113 4.09 12.27 5.72
N GLY A 114 3.20 12.21 6.70
CA GLY A 114 3.05 13.25 7.72
C GLY A 114 2.99 12.73 9.16
N GLU A 115 2.64 13.64 10.06
CA GLU A 115 2.57 13.38 11.50
C GLU A 115 1.47 12.37 11.86
N THR A 116 0.35 12.32 11.12
CA THR A 116 -0.77 11.43 11.45
C THR A 116 -0.34 9.97 11.54
N GLY A 117 0.48 9.50 10.62
CA GLY A 117 0.96 8.12 10.65
C GLY A 117 1.88 7.81 11.83
N ILE A 118 2.78 8.74 12.17
CA ILE A 118 3.66 8.60 13.34
C ILE A 118 2.83 8.50 14.62
N ARG A 119 1.83 9.39 14.77
CA ARG A 119 0.92 9.41 15.91
C ARG A 119 0.02 8.19 15.96
N LEU A 120 -0.41 7.66 14.82
CA LEU A 120 -1.21 6.44 14.76
C LEU A 120 -0.41 5.24 15.30
N VAL A 121 0.83 5.08 14.86
CA VAL A 121 1.70 4.00 15.35
C VAL A 121 1.98 4.17 16.85
N LEU A 122 2.20 5.41 17.32
CA LEU A 122 2.36 5.68 18.74
C LEU A 122 1.11 5.31 19.53
N GLU A 123 -0.10 5.65 19.03
CA GLU A 123 -1.36 5.31 19.70
C GLU A 123 -1.58 3.80 19.78
N GLN A 124 -1.15 3.05 18.77
CA GLN A 124 -1.25 1.59 18.77
C GLN A 124 -0.31 0.93 19.78
N LEU A 125 0.87 1.51 20.05
CA LEU A 125 1.87 0.99 20.97
C LEU A 125 1.70 1.49 22.41
N ALA A 126 1.38 2.77 22.57
CA ALA A 126 1.28 3.46 23.86
C ALA A 126 0.14 4.50 23.83
N PRO A 127 -1.13 4.04 23.92
CA PRO A 127 -2.28 4.92 23.83
C PRO A 127 -2.28 5.99 24.94
N SER A 128 -2.57 7.25 24.57
CA SER A 128 -2.69 8.35 25.52
C SER A 128 -3.72 9.38 25.06
N ILE A 129 -4.34 10.07 26.01
CA ILE A 129 -5.33 11.12 25.73
C ILE A 129 -4.71 12.24 24.89
N GLU A 130 -3.49 12.66 25.23
CA GLU A 130 -2.78 13.73 24.52
C GLU A 130 -2.51 13.37 23.06
N ASN A 131 -2.05 12.14 22.79
CA ASN A 131 -1.77 11.67 21.46
C ASN A 131 -3.06 11.47 20.64
N ALA A 132 -4.10 10.94 21.27
CA ALA A 132 -5.41 10.77 20.64
C ALA A 132 -6.05 12.13 20.27
N ASP A 133 -5.96 13.15 21.14
CA ASP A 133 -6.45 14.51 20.83
C ASP A 133 -5.64 15.15 19.69
N ARG A 134 -4.34 14.90 19.63
CA ARG A 134 -3.51 15.35 18.51
C ARG A 134 -3.90 14.66 17.20
N LEU A 135 -4.15 13.35 17.21
CA LEU A 135 -4.65 12.58 16.05
C LEU A 135 -5.99 13.14 15.56
N GLU A 136 -6.93 13.39 16.47
CA GLU A 136 -8.21 14.01 16.09
C GLU A 136 -8.01 15.34 15.37
N ALA A 137 -7.15 16.20 15.92
CA ALA A 137 -6.86 17.51 15.33
C ALA A 137 -6.24 17.39 13.93
N LEU A 138 -5.31 16.45 13.73
CA LEU A 138 -4.67 16.20 12.45
C LEU A 138 -5.66 15.68 11.40
N ILE A 139 -6.49 14.69 11.77
CA ILE A 139 -7.51 14.13 10.89
C ILE A 139 -8.52 15.20 10.47
N ARG A 140 -9.02 16.00 11.43
CA ARG A 140 -9.92 17.14 11.13
C ARG A 140 -9.28 18.15 10.17
N ALA A 141 -8.01 18.46 10.38
CA ALA A 141 -7.29 19.43 9.56
C ALA A 141 -7.03 18.92 8.13
N ASN A 142 -6.97 17.58 7.93
CA ASN A 142 -6.78 16.97 6.61
C ASN A 142 -8.08 16.58 5.90
N MET A 143 -9.22 16.64 6.59
CA MET A 143 -10.52 16.16 6.10
C MET A 143 -10.95 16.75 4.76
N GLN A 144 -10.60 18.01 4.51
CA GLN A 144 -11.00 18.74 3.30
C GLN A 144 -9.86 18.88 2.30
N ASP A 145 -8.83 18.04 2.38
CA ASP A 145 -7.73 18.05 1.44
C ASP A 145 -8.21 17.66 0.03
N GLU A 146 -7.96 18.55 -0.94
CA GLU A 146 -8.46 18.41 -2.32
C GLU A 146 -7.71 17.37 -3.16
N ARG A 147 -6.63 16.78 -2.63
CA ARG A 147 -5.87 15.76 -3.35
C ARG A 147 -6.67 14.47 -3.58
N CYS A 148 -7.61 14.13 -2.69
CA CYS A 148 -8.53 12.99 -2.82
C CYS A 148 -7.80 11.68 -3.14
N GLU A 149 -6.77 11.32 -2.33
CA GLU A 149 -5.98 10.10 -2.50
C GLU A 149 -5.33 9.66 -1.17
N LEU A 150 -4.75 8.45 -1.08
CA LEU A 150 -4.30 7.86 0.18
C LEU A 150 -3.04 8.49 0.76
N MET A 151 -2.07 8.86 -0.08
CA MET A 151 -0.73 9.19 0.39
C MET A 151 -0.71 10.50 1.19
N TRP A 152 -1.39 11.53 0.71
CA TRP A 152 -1.39 12.87 1.31
C TRP A 152 -2.77 13.35 1.72
N GLY A 153 -3.83 12.83 1.07
CA GLY A 153 -5.17 13.34 1.15
C GLY A 153 -6.02 12.78 2.30
N SER A 154 -7.27 13.26 2.35
CA SER A 154 -8.25 12.85 3.35
C SER A 154 -8.58 11.34 3.36
N PRO A 155 -8.58 10.59 2.24
CA PRO A 155 -8.75 9.14 2.29
C PRO A 155 -7.75 8.43 3.19
N GLY A 156 -6.48 8.87 3.23
CA GLY A 156 -5.48 8.30 4.13
C GLY A 156 -5.82 8.53 5.61
N THR A 157 -6.11 9.76 5.99
CA THR A 157 -6.48 10.07 7.39
C THR A 157 -7.83 9.49 7.78
N MET A 158 -8.72 9.25 6.82
CA MET A 158 -9.97 8.52 7.03
C MET A 158 -9.71 7.04 7.38
N LEU A 159 -8.72 6.39 6.74
CA LEU A 159 -8.27 5.05 7.15
C LEU A 159 -7.77 5.05 8.60
N ALA A 160 -6.98 6.05 9.00
CA ALA A 160 -6.53 6.16 10.39
C ALA A 160 -7.70 6.23 11.37
N ALA A 161 -8.72 7.05 11.09
CA ALA A 161 -9.93 7.12 11.91
C ALA A 161 -10.68 5.78 11.97
N GLY A 162 -10.79 5.07 10.84
CA GLY A 162 -11.39 3.74 10.79
C GLY A 162 -10.65 2.73 11.66
N THR A 163 -9.34 2.64 11.52
CA THR A 163 -8.46 1.75 12.30
C THR A 163 -8.58 2.04 13.81
N LEU A 164 -8.55 3.31 14.21
CA LEU A 164 -8.71 3.71 15.62
C LEU A 164 -10.09 3.32 16.17
N HIS A 165 -11.14 3.44 15.36
CA HIS A 165 -12.48 2.99 15.76
C HIS A 165 -12.53 1.47 15.94
N GLU A 166 -11.98 0.69 15.01
CA GLU A 166 -11.95 -0.78 15.09
C GLU A 166 -11.18 -1.28 16.32
N GLN A 167 -10.10 -0.60 16.68
CA GLN A 167 -9.25 -0.98 17.81
C GLN A 167 -9.82 -0.55 19.18
N SER A 168 -10.37 0.66 19.27
CA SER A 168 -10.79 1.24 20.56
C SER A 168 -12.30 1.16 20.82
N GLY A 169 -13.13 1.07 19.77
CA GLY A 169 -14.58 1.21 19.85
C GLY A 169 -15.08 2.63 20.15
N GLU A 170 -14.19 3.62 20.24
CA GLU A 170 -14.55 4.99 20.57
C GLU A 170 -15.37 5.66 19.47
N ALA A 171 -16.50 6.27 19.85
CA ALA A 171 -17.44 6.88 18.90
C ALA A 171 -16.83 8.06 18.12
N ARG A 172 -15.91 8.83 18.74
CA ARG A 172 -15.27 10.00 18.08
C ARG A 172 -14.57 9.63 16.78
N TRP A 173 -13.93 8.46 16.71
CA TRP A 173 -13.23 8.01 15.50
C TRP A 173 -14.20 7.65 14.38
N LEU A 174 -15.32 7.01 14.71
CA LEU A 174 -16.39 6.73 13.75
C LEU A 174 -17.07 8.02 13.25
N GLU A 175 -17.23 9.03 14.10
CA GLU A 175 -17.75 10.33 13.70
C GLU A 175 -16.81 11.03 12.71
N LEU A 176 -15.50 11.05 12.99
CA LEU A 176 -14.49 11.60 12.08
C LEU A 176 -14.48 10.86 10.73
N TRP A 177 -14.55 9.52 10.77
CA TRP A 177 -14.65 8.73 9.56
C TRP A 177 -15.90 9.10 8.75
N ARG A 178 -17.07 9.22 9.41
CA ARG A 178 -18.34 9.58 8.75
C ARG A 178 -18.31 10.98 8.13
N GLU A 179 -17.76 11.96 8.84
CA GLU A 179 -17.61 13.33 8.33
C GLU A 179 -16.69 13.34 7.10
N SER A 180 -15.56 12.64 7.15
CA SER A 180 -14.62 12.48 6.04
C SER A 180 -15.26 11.76 4.86
N ALA A 181 -16.02 10.68 5.13
CA ALA A 181 -16.73 9.92 4.09
C ALA A 181 -17.79 10.77 3.39
N ALA A 182 -18.53 11.61 4.13
CA ALA A 182 -19.51 12.52 3.55
C ALA A 182 -18.83 13.54 2.62
N TRP A 183 -17.70 14.10 3.04
CA TRP A 183 -16.92 15.04 2.24
C TRP A 183 -16.36 14.37 0.97
N LEU A 184 -15.80 13.17 1.09
CA LEU A 184 -15.25 12.40 -0.02
C LEU A 184 -16.34 12.01 -1.04
N ARG A 185 -17.49 11.50 -0.58
CA ARG A 185 -18.65 11.15 -1.43
C ARG A 185 -19.20 12.34 -2.21
N ALA A 186 -19.24 13.52 -1.60
CA ALA A 186 -19.69 14.75 -2.27
C ALA A 186 -18.80 15.17 -3.45
N ARG A 187 -17.58 14.63 -3.56
CA ARG A 187 -16.61 14.87 -4.63
C ARG A 187 -16.48 13.73 -5.63
N TRP A 188 -17.24 12.67 -5.42
CA TRP A 188 -17.28 11.56 -6.35
C TRP A 188 -18.04 11.99 -7.60
N ASP A 189 -17.33 12.14 -8.70
CA ASP A 189 -17.90 12.61 -9.96
C ASP A 189 -18.95 11.61 -10.49
N PRO A 190 -20.23 12.03 -10.66
CA PRO A 190 -21.30 11.14 -11.11
C PRO A 190 -21.19 10.76 -12.60
N GLU A 191 -20.42 11.47 -13.40
CA GLU A 191 -20.25 11.18 -14.83
C GLU A 191 -19.17 10.15 -15.10
N THR A 192 -18.10 10.18 -14.27
CA THR A 192 -16.93 9.32 -14.46
C THR A 192 -16.84 8.18 -13.44
N ASP A 193 -17.54 8.28 -12.31
CA ASP A 193 -17.40 7.42 -11.14
C ASP A 193 -15.97 7.42 -10.55
N LEU A 194 -15.26 8.54 -10.68
CA LEU A 194 -13.93 8.76 -10.14
C LEU A 194 -13.86 10.01 -9.26
N TRP A 195 -12.72 10.22 -8.62
CA TRP A 195 -12.35 11.48 -7.97
C TRP A 195 -11.31 12.21 -8.79
N THR A 196 -11.35 13.54 -8.77
CA THR A 196 -10.32 14.38 -9.37
C THR A 196 -9.21 14.64 -8.36
N GLN A 197 -7.99 14.32 -8.72
CA GLN A 197 -6.79 14.58 -7.95
C GLN A 197 -6.08 15.85 -8.45
N ARG A 198 -5.48 16.58 -7.49
CA ARG A 198 -4.62 17.75 -7.77
C ARG A 198 -3.23 17.45 -7.22
N LEU A 199 -2.38 16.83 -8.04
CA LEU A 199 -1.08 16.30 -7.63
C LEU A 199 0.01 16.75 -8.62
N TYR A 200 1.18 17.08 -8.10
CA TYR A 200 2.35 17.42 -8.93
C TYR A 200 2.10 18.53 -9.95
N GLY A 201 1.27 19.52 -9.58
CA GLY A 201 0.88 20.61 -10.47
C GLY A 201 -0.07 20.22 -11.61
N ARG A 202 -0.65 19.02 -11.56
CA ARG A 202 -1.61 18.49 -12.54
C ARG A 202 -2.97 18.25 -11.91
N VAL A 203 -3.99 18.25 -12.76
CA VAL A 203 -5.37 17.89 -12.41
C VAL A 203 -5.75 16.72 -13.28
N ASP A 204 -6.04 15.56 -12.68
CA ASP A 204 -6.38 14.34 -13.38
C ASP A 204 -7.32 13.45 -12.54
N GLN A 205 -7.86 12.41 -13.15
CA GLN A 205 -8.60 11.35 -12.47
C GLN A 205 -7.75 10.07 -12.51
N LEU A 206 -7.09 9.78 -11.39
CA LEU A 206 -6.21 8.64 -11.23
C LEU A 206 -7.00 7.40 -10.78
N THR A 207 -6.59 6.21 -11.19
CA THR A 207 -7.33 4.96 -10.95
C THR A 207 -6.75 4.11 -9.83
N GLY A 208 -5.43 4.19 -9.59
CA GLY A 208 -4.71 3.32 -8.67
C GLY A 208 -5.00 3.56 -7.18
N PRO A 209 -4.58 2.64 -6.30
CA PRO A 209 -4.82 2.78 -4.87
C PRO A 209 -4.01 3.89 -4.21
N ALA A 210 -2.75 4.10 -4.58
CA ALA A 210 -1.92 5.09 -3.90
C ALA A 210 -2.45 6.53 -4.08
N HIS A 211 -2.80 6.88 -5.33
CA HIS A 211 -3.12 8.26 -5.70
C HIS A 211 -4.48 8.46 -6.36
N GLY A 212 -5.42 7.49 -6.26
CA GLY A 212 -6.65 7.64 -7.01
C GLY A 212 -7.86 6.89 -6.49
N PHE A 213 -8.72 6.54 -7.44
CA PHE A 213 -10.02 5.92 -7.24
C PHE A 213 -9.99 4.72 -6.30
N ALA A 214 -9.12 3.74 -6.53
CA ALA A 214 -9.12 2.52 -5.73
C ALA A 214 -8.80 2.81 -4.26
N GLY A 215 -7.91 3.78 -3.97
CA GLY A 215 -7.62 4.22 -2.62
C GLY A 215 -8.79 4.94 -1.95
N CYS A 216 -9.55 5.75 -2.69
CA CYS A 216 -10.75 6.37 -2.17
C CYS A 216 -11.83 5.33 -1.83
N VAL A 217 -12.00 4.30 -2.67
CA VAL A 217 -12.93 3.20 -2.38
C VAL A 217 -12.49 2.40 -1.15
N LEU A 218 -11.19 2.10 -1.01
CA LEU A 218 -10.64 1.46 0.19
C LEU A 218 -10.97 2.24 1.47
N ALA A 219 -10.80 3.57 1.45
CA ALA A 219 -11.10 4.41 2.61
C ALA A 219 -12.61 4.42 2.94
N LEU A 220 -13.48 4.20 1.96
CA LEU A 220 -14.93 4.07 2.16
C LEU A 220 -15.35 2.67 2.60
N ALA A 221 -14.47 1.66 2.52
CA ALA A 221 -14.82 0.25 2.70
C ALA A 221 -15.30 -0.11 4.11
N LEU A 222 -14.84 0.58 5.16
CA LEU A 222 -15.24 0.33 6.55
C LEU A 222 -16.78 0.29 6.73
N HIS A 223 -17.50 1.16 6.03
CA HIS A 223 -18.96 1.21 6.01
C HIS A 223 -19.46 1.44 4.58
N ALA A 224 -18.98 0.60 3.63
CA ALA A 224 -19.45 0.66 2.26
C ALA A 224 -20.90 0.19 2.16
N ASP A 225 -21.74 1.05 1.59
CA ASP A 225 -23.11 0.71 1.25
C ASP A 225 -23.22 0.24 -0.20
N TYR A 226 -24.45 -0.13 -0.59
CA TYR A 226 -24.73 -0.63 -1.93
C TYR A 226 -24.30 0.36 -3.04
N ASP A 227 -24.45 1.67 -2.83
CA ASP A 227 -24.07 2.69 -3.82
C ASP A 227 -22.56 2.70 -4.05
N VAL A 228 -21.74 2.62 -2.98
CA VAL A 228 -20.28 2.51 -3.10
C VAL A 228 -19.89 1.28 -3.93
N HIS A 229 -20.48 0.11 -3.63
CA HIS A 229 -20.17 -1.11 -4.37
C HIS A 229 -20.55 -1.01 -5.85
N GLN A 230 -21.74 -0.47 -6.17
CA GLN A 230 -22.21 -0.36 -7.56
C GLN A 230 -21.37 0.63 -8.38
N ARG A 231 -21.08 1.79 -7.84
CA ARG A 231 -20.27 2.81 -8.53
C ARG A 231 -18.82 2.36 -8.69
N ALA A 232 -18.25 1.72 -7.67
CA ALA A 232 -16.90 1.17 -7.77
C ALA A 232 -16.82 0.07 -8.86
N ALA A 233 -17.77 -0.85 -8.91
CA ALA A 233 -17.81 -1.87 -9.95
C ALA A 233 -18.03 -1.25 -11.35
N ALA A 234 -18.86 -0.19 -11.47
CA ALA A 234 -19.04 0.52 -12.72
C ALA A 234 -17.74 1.16 -13.22
N ALA A 235 -16.98 1.80 -12.34
CA ALA A 235 -15.68 2.37 -12.68
C ALA A 235 -14.66 1.30 -13.08
N VAL A 236 -14.59 0.18 -12.35
CA VAL A 236 -13.73 -0.96 -12.72
C VAL A 236 -14.02 -1.43 -14.14
N ARG A 237 -15.29 -1.63 -14.49
CA ARG A 237 -15.70 -2.03 -15.85
C ARG A 237 -15.38 -0.97 -16.91
N ARG A 238 -15.65 0.29 -16.61
CA ARG A 238 -15.49 1.40 -17.54
C ARG A 238 -14.06 1.63 -17.97
N TYR A 239 -13.12 1.48 -17.03
CA TYR A 239 -11.71 1.81 -17.26
C TYR A 239 -10.80 0.60 -17.48
N ALA A 240 -11.35 -0.61 -17.46
CA ALA A 240 -10.61 -1.81 -17.85
C ALA A 240 -10.18 -1.73 -19.32
N VAL A 241 -8.92 -2.01 -19.58
CA VAL A 241 -8.37 -2.30 -20.91
C VAL A 241 -8.20 -3.81 -21.00
N GLU A 242 -8.92 -4.44 -21.92
CA GLU A 242 -8.93 -5.89 -22.08
C GLU A 242 -8.27 -6.32 -23.38
N HIS A 243 -7.49 -7.41 -23.33
CA HIS A 243 -6.93 -8.07 -24.48
C HIS A 243 -6.73 -9.56 -24.18
N ASP A 244 -7.23 -10.43 -25.06
CA ASP A 244 -7.08 -11.91 -24.95
C ASP A 244 -7.52 -12.49 -23.58
N GLY A 245 -8.57 -11.96 -22.99
CA GLY A 245 -9.10 -12.40 -21.70
C GLY A 245 -8.34 -11.90 -20.49
N LEU A 246 -7.36 -11.03 -20.67
CA LEU A 246 -6.61 -10.35 -19.63
C LEU A 246 -7.08 -8.91 -19.47
N ALA A 247 -6.91 -8.32 -18.30
CA ALA A 247 -7.32 -6.94 -18.01
C ALA A 247 -6.27 -6.15 -17.22
N ASN A 248 -6.13 -4.87 -17.56
CA ASN A 248 -5.37 -3.89 -16.79
C ASN A 248 -6.09 -2.54 -16.74
N TRP A 249 -5.67 -1.67 -15.84
CA TRP A 249 -6.25 -0.32 -15.64
C TRP A 249 -5.18 0.72 -15.82
N PRO A 250 -5.36 1.67 -16.76
CA PRO A 250 -4.47 2.81 -16.93
C PRO A 250 -4.35 3.62 -15.64
N PRO A 251 -3.18 4.22 -15.35
CA PRO A 251 -2.98 4.99 -14.11
C PRO A 251 -3.84 6.24 -14.02
N ALA A 252 -4.33 6.77 -15.15
CA ALA A 252 -5.17 7.95 -15.24
C ALA A 252 -6.10 7.88 -16.45
N THR A 253 -7.13 8.74 -16.46
CA THR A 253 -8.09 8.83 -17.57
C THR A 253 -7.67 9.81 -18.67
N SER A 254 -6.81 10.79 -18.37
CA SER A 254 -6.27 11.69 -19.38
C SER A 254 -5.18 11.05 -20.22
N GLN A 255 -5.09 11.46 -21.50
CA GLN A 255 -4.02 10.96 -22.38
C GLN A 255 -2.62 11.31 -21.87
N ASP A 256 -2.47 12.47 -21.26
CA ASP A 256 -1.19 12.92 -20.68
C ASP A 256 -0.83 12.12 -19.40
N GLY A 257 -1.81 11.63 -18.66
CA GLY A 257 -1.62 10.80 -17.48
C GLY A 257 -1.44 9.31 -17.79
N LEU A 258 -1.85 8.86 -19.00
CA LEU A 258 -1.68 7.47 -19.46
C LEU A 258 -0.23 7.15 -19.81
N GLN A 259 0.57 8.16 -20.14
CA GLN A 259 1.92 7.93 -20.61
C GLN A 259 2.91 7.95 -19.44
N ASN A 260 3.37 6.76 -19.03
CA ASN A 260 4.78 6.68 -18.71
C ASN A 260 5.55 7.10 -19.99
N SER A 261 6.85 7.34 -19.90
CA SER A 261 7.69 7.73 -21.05
C SER A 261 7.60 6.81 -22.29
N ARG A 262 6.82 5.73 -22.25
CA ARG A 262 6.69 4.68 -23.30
C ARG A 262 5.23 4.36 -23.68
N GLY A 263 4.23 4.97 -23.04
CA GLY A 263 2.81 4.73 -23.36
C GLY A 263 2.23 3.40 -22.87
N GLU A 264 2.89 2.74 -21.90
CA GLU A 264 2.51 1.42 -21.37
C GLU A 264 1.76 1.54 -20.04
N ILE A 265 0.85 0.61 -19.78
CA ILE A 265 0.15 0.53 -18.50
C ILE A 265 1.07 -0.12 -17.46
N ARG A 266 1.19 0.50 -16.29
CA ARG A 266 2.01 -0.04 -15.20
C ARG A 266 1.36 -1.27 -14.57
N MET A 267 2.20 -2.19 -14.10
CA MET A 267 1.82 -3.42 -13.40
C MET A 267 2.43 -3.44 -12.00
N GLN A 268 1.92 -2.62 -11.11
CA GLN A 268 2.41 -2.50 -9.73
C GLN A 268 1.27 -2.15 -8.78
N TRP A 269 1.44 -2.39 -7.47
CA TRP A 269 0.37 -2.13 -6.52
C TRP A 269 -0.14 -0.68 -6.56
N CYS A 270 0.72 0.30 -6.62
CA CYS A 270 0.29 1.70 -6.65
C CYS A 270 -0.42 2.11 -7.95
N HIS A 271 -0.23 1.35 -9.06
CA HIS A 271 -0.88 1.61 -10.36
C HIS A 271 -1.04 0.31 -11.17
N GLY A 272 -2.22 0.05 -11.67
CA GLY A 272 -2.49 -1.07 -12.57
C GLY A 272 -3.21 -2.25 -11.91
N ALA A 273 -3.31 -3.35 -12.64
CA ALA A 273 -4.09 -4.52 -12.25
C ALA A 273 -3.77 -5.04 -10.83
N PRO A 274 -2.50 -5.18 -10.40
CA PRO A 274 -2.23 -5.69 -9.05
C PRO A 274 -2.88 -4.85 -7.95
N GLY A 275 -2.79 -3.52 -8.06
CA GLY A 275 -3.38 -2.62 -7.07
C GLY A 275 -4.89 -2.57 -7.11
N ILE A 276 -5.49 -2.56 -8.31
CA ILE A 276 -6.95 -2.62 -8.48
C ILE A 276 -7.50 -3.91 -7.87
N VAL A 277 -6.90 -5.06 -8.18
CA VAL A 277 -7.32 -6.36 -7.65
C VAL A 277 -7.17 -6.41 -6.13
N ALA A 278 -5.99 -6.06 -5.60
CA ALA A 278 -5.73 -6.08 -4.16
C ALA A 278 -6.68 -5.16 -3.37
N SER A 279 -7.02 -4.01 -3.94
CA SER A 279 -7.84 -3.01 -3.27
C SER A 279 -9.34 -3.25 -3.39
N LEU A 280 -9.81 -3.85 -4.49
CA LEU A 280 -11.24 -3.92 -4.83
C LEU A 280 -11.82 -5.33 -4.84
N ALA A 281 -11.05 -6.34 -4.41
CA ALA A 281 -11.53 -7.72 -4.32
C ALA A 281 -12.72 -7.88 -3.36
N HIS A 282 -12.88 -7.02 -2.37
CA HIS A 282 -14.03 -7.02 -1.44
C HIS A 282 -15.27 -6.29 -1.99
N VAL A 283 -15.14 -5.56 -3.10
CA VAL A 283 -16.21 -4.74 -3.69
C VAL A 283 -17.19 -5.62 -4.49
N ALA A 284 -18.46 -5.23 -4.48
CA ALA A 284 -19.54 -5.83 -5.25
C ALA A 284 -19.55 -7.38 -5.23
N PRO A 285 -19.65 -8.01 -4.04
CA PRO A 285 -19.75 -9.47 -3.96
C PRO A 285 -21.00 -9.95 -4.71
N GLY A 286 -20.82 -10.96 -5.58
CA GLY A 286 -21.90 -11.50 -6.43
C GLY A 286 -22.14 -10.74 -7.74
N ASP A 287 -21.30 -9.76 -8.10
CA ASP A 287 -21.29 -9.16 -9.45
C ASP A 287 -20.31 -9.96 -10.33
N ASP A 288 -20.84 -10.80 -11.19
CA ASP A 288 -20.08 -11.75 -12.03
C ASP A 288 -19.10 -11.04 -12.97
N GLU A 289 -19.46 -9.87 -13.49
CA GLU A 289 -18.61 -9.14 -14.42
C GLU A 289 -17.48 -8.41 -13.70
N HIS A 290 -17.73 -7.88 -12.51
CA HIS A 290 -16.69 -7.34 -11.66
C HIS A 290 -15.68 -8.43 -11.29
N GLU A 291 -16.16 -9.61 -10.87
CA GLU A 291 -15.31 -10.75 -10.55
C GLU A 291 -14.48 -11.22 -11.74
N ARG A 292 -15.11 -11.37 -12.91
CA ARG A 292 -14.39 -11.73 -14.14
C ARG A 292 -13.23 -10.79 -14.45
N LEU A 293 -13.43 -9.49 -14.30
CA LEU A 293 -12.38 -8.49 -14.54
C LEU A 293 -11.26 -8.56 -13.52
N LEU A 294 -11.58 -8.77 -12.24
CA LEU A 294 -10.54 -8.95 -11.21
C LEU A 294 -9.72 -10.21 -11.45
N LEU A 295 -10.38 -11.33 -11.82
CA LEU A 295 -9.68 -12.57 -12.19
C LEU A 295 -8.77 -12.37 -13.41
N ALA A 296 -9.25 -11.66 -14.44
CA ALA A 296 -8.46 -11.31 -15.61
C ALA A 296 -7.22 -10.44 -15.28
N GLY A 297 -7.36 -9.52 -14.31
CA GLY A 297 -6.25 -8.73 -13.79
C GLY A 297 -5.24 -9.55 -12.98
N GLY A 298 -5.74 -10.49 -12.17
CA GLY A 298 -4.89 -11.45 -11.45
C GLY A 298 -4.14 -12.39 -12.39
N GLU A 299 -4.81 -12.88 -13.42
CA GLU A 299 -4.19 -13.72 -14.44
C GLU A 299 -3.10 -12.97 -15.20
N LEU A 300 -3.34 -11.72 -15.60
CA LEU A 300 -2.31 -10.85 -16.18
C LEU A 300 -1.12 -10.70 -15.24
N THR A 301 -1.36 -10.42 -13.95
CA THR A 301 -0.31 -10.26 -12.93
C THR A 301 0.57 -11.51 -12.83
N TRP A 302 -0.04 -12.69 -12.91
CA TRP A 302 0.68 -13.95 -12.91
C TRP A 302 1.52 -14.16 -14.17
N GLN A 303 0.93 -13.91 -15.36
CA GLN A 303 1.59 -14.15 -16.64
C GLN A 303 2.80 -13.23 -16.87
N VAL A 304 2.73 -11.98 -16.42
CA VAL A 304 3.84 -11.04 -16.58
C VAL A 304 4.99 -11.30 -15.59
N GLY A 305 4.71 -11.96 -14.47
CA GLY A 305 5.69 -12.31 -13.45
C GLY A 305 6.10 -11.18 -12.52
N PRO A 306 7.11 -11.45 -11.66
CA PRO A 306 7.63 -10.49 -10.69
C PRO A 306 8.21 -9.23 -11.31
N LEU A 307 8.25 -8.15 -10.54
CA LEU A 307 8.88 -6.89 -10.93
C LEU A 307 10.39 -6.91 -10.63
N ALA A 308 11.21 -6.58 -11.62
CA ALA A 308 12.66 -6.45 -11.48
C ALA A 308 13.09 -5.27 -10.55
N LYS A 309 12.13 -4.48 -10.08
CA LYS A 309 12.36 -3.37 -9.13
C LYS A 309 12.60 -3.84 -7.69
N GLY A 310 12.51 -5.15 -7.42
CA GLY A 310 12.71 -5.76 -6.11
C GLY A 310 11.42 -6.12 -5.38
N ALA A 311 11.57 -6.53 -4.11
CA ALA A 311 10.54 -7.23 -3.35
C ALA A 311 9.44 -6.33 -2.74
N ASN A 312 9.56 -5.02 -2.77
CA ASN A 312 8.76 -4.09 -1.97
C ASN A 312 7.24 -4.08 -2.27
N LEU A 313 6.48 -3.39 -1.40
CA LEU A 313 5.01 -3.33 -1.51
C LEU A 313 4.52 -2.35 -2.58
N CYS A 314 5.10 -1.15 -2.67
CA CYS A 314 4.53 -0.10 -3.50
C CYS A 314 4.61 -0.43 -4.99
N HIS A 315 5.77 -0.89 -5.44
CA HIS A 315 6.05 -1.11 -6.86
C HIS A 315 7.00 -2.30 -7.09
N GLY A 316 6.90 -3.31 -6.23
CA GLY A 316 7.69 -4.54 -6.24
C GLY A 316 6.83 -5.81 -6.21
N THR A 317 7.52 -6.94 -6.10
CA THR A 317 6.94 -8.29 -6.18
C THR A 317 5.92 -8.55 -5.08
N ALA A 318 6.19 -8.17 -3.82
CA ALA A 318 5.28 -8.38 -2.70
C ALA A 318 3.96 -7.61 -2.87
N GLY A 319 4.02 -6.35 -3.34
CA GLY A 319 2.82 -5.59 -3.64
C GLY A 319 1.94 -6.25 -4.71
N ASN A 320 2.55 -6.77 -5.78
CA ASN A 320 1.84 -7.50 -6.81
C ASN A 320 1.28 -8.83 -6.28
N GLY A 321 1.98 -9.47 -5.36
CA GLY A 321 1.53 -10.70 -4.72
C GLY A 321 0.27 -10.55 -3.87
N TYR A 322 0.00 -9.36 -3.31
CA TYR A 322 -1.24 -9.08 -2.60
C TYR A 322 -2.49 -9.19 -3.48
N ALA A 323 -2.38 -9.04 -4.80
CA ALA A 323 -3.49 -9.31 -5.70
C ALA A 323 -3.95 -10.77 -5.63
N PHE A 324 -3.01 -11.70 -5.50
CA PHE A 324 -3.34 -13.13 -5.40
C PHE A 324 -3.97 -13.47 -4.05
N LEU A 325 -3.45 -12.93 -2.94
CA LEU A 325 -4.08 -13.09 -1.62
C LEU A 325 -5.52 -12.53 -1.61
N ALA A 326 -5.73 -11.39 -2.25
CA ALA A 326 -7.06 -10.79 -2.39
C ALA A 326 -8.02 -11.66 -3.20
N LEU A 327 -7.55 -12.28 -4.28
CA LEU A 327 -8.35 -13.23 -5.05
C LEU A 327 -8.59 -14.53 -4.30
N PHE A 328 -7.62 -15.03 -3.53
CA PHE A 328 -7.83 -16.17 -2.65
C PHE A 328 -8.93 -15.89 -1.62
N GLN A 329 -8.89 -14.73 -0.95
CA GLN A 329 -9.94 -14.34 0.01
C GLN A 329 -11.31 -14.17 -0.65
N ARG A 330 -11.36 -13.72 -1.90
CA ARG A 330 -12.62 -13.57 -2.63
C ARG A 330 -13.23 -14.88 -3.09
N THR A 331 -12.40 -15.78 -3.63
CA THR A 331 -12.87 -16.98 -4.36
C THR A 331 -12.75 -18.28 -3.56
N GLY A 332 -11.86 -18.34 -2.59
CA GLY A 332 -11.46 -19.57 -1.89
C GLY A 332 -10.67 -20.55 -2.76
N ASP A 333 -10.23 -20.15 -3.96
CA ASP A 333 -9.46 -21.00 -4.87
C ASP A 333 -7.98 -20.99 -4.47
N GLU A 334 -7.48 -22.15 -4.02
CA GLU A 334 -6.09 -22.38 -3.60
C GLU A 334 -5.05 -22.03 -4.67
N LEU A 335 -5.42 -22.03 -5.94
CA LEU A 335 -4.55 -21.58 -7.03
C LEU A 335 -3.98 -20.18 -6.77
N TRP A 336 -4.79 -19.27 -6.23
CA TRP A 336 -4.37 -17.92 -5.94
C TRP A 336 -3.40 -17.85 -4.76
N LEU A 337 -3.61 -18.69 -3.74
CA LEU A 337 -2.67 -18.81 -2.63
C LEU A 337 -1.33 -19.39 -3.08
N ASP A 338 -1.33 -20.40 -3.94
CA ASP A 338 -0.11 -20.97 -4.51
C ASP A 338 0.67 -19.93 -5.33
N ARG A 339 -0.02 -19.07 -6.09
CA ARG A 339 0.59 -17.95 -6.84
C ARG A 339 1.19 -16.89 -5.92
N ALA A 340 0.49 -16.53 -4.84
CA ALA A 340 1.02 -15.63 -3.82
C ALA A 340 2.30 -16.20 -3.19
N ARG A 341 2.29 -17.47 -2.84
CA ARG A 341 3.43 -18.20 -2.26
C ARG A 341 4.63 -18.27 -3.22
N ALA A 342 4.39 -18.48 -4.51
CA ALA A 342 5.46 -18.45 -5.52
C ALA A 342 6.11 -17.04 -5.62
N PHE A 343 5.30 -15.97 -5.57
CA PHE A 343 5.81 -14.61 -5.52
C PHE A 343 6.55 -14.32 -4.20
N ALA A 344 6.11 -14.90 -3.08
CA ALA A 344 6.81 -14.77 -1.81
C ALA A 344 8.21 -15.42 -1.83
N MET A 345 8.35 -16.61 -2.40
CA MET A 345 9.65 -17.27 -2.59
C MET A 345 10.58 -16.42 -3.47
N HIS A 346 10.05 -15.83 -4.53
CA HIS A 346 10.80 -14.91 -5.40
C HIS A 346 11.20 -13.63 -4.66
N ALA A 347 10.30 -13.04 -3.88
CA ALA A 347 10.58 -11.84 -3.09
C ALA A 347 11.72 -12.07 -2.06
N VAL A 348 11.81 -13.25 -1.44
CA VAL A 348 12.94 -13.61 -0.58
C VAL A 348 14.25 -13.56 -1.35
N ALA A 349 14.30 -14.15 -2.55
CA ALA A 349 15.53 -14.12 -3.37
C ALA A 349 15.92 -12.69 -3.79
N GLN A 350 14.93 -11.81 -4.07
CA GLN A 350 15.19 -10.40 -4.36
C GLN A 350 15.74 -9.64 -3.14
N VAL A 351 15.22 -9.90 -1.92
CA VAL A 351 15.74 -9.31 -0.68
C VAL A 351 17.18 -9.76 -0.46
N ASP A 352 17.47 -11.06 -0.59
CA ASP A 352 18.82 -11.61 -0.41
C ASP A 352 19.80 -10.97 -1.40
N SER A 353 19.44 -10.91 -2.69
CA SER A 353 20.27 -10.29 -3.74
C SER A 353 20.52 -8.80 -3.50
N ALA A 354 19.49 -8.05 -3.06
CA ALA A 354 19.65 -6.63 -2.75
C ALA A 354 20.59 -6.41 -1.55
N ARG A 355 20.49 -7.25 -0.53
CA ARG A 355 21.40 -7.19 0.64
C ARG A 355 22.84 -7.54 0.28
N GLU A 356 23.07 -8.52 -0.57
CA GLU A 356 24.39 -8.81 -1.11
C GLU A 356 24.95 -7.63 -1.91
N GLN A 357 24.13 -6.98 -2.73
CA GLN A 357 24.54 -5.85 -3.55
C GLN A 357 24.87 -4.59 -2.74
N PHE A 358 24.06 -4.27 -1.73
CA PHE A 358 24.15 -3.00 -0.98
C PHE A 358 24.78 -3.15 0.42
N GLY A 359 25.00 -4.39 0.88
CA GLY A 359 25.57 -4.69 2.19
C GLY A 359 24.65 -4.37 3.38
N ARG A 360 23.37 -4.07 3.15
CA ARG A 360 22.35 -3.75 4.15
C ARG A 360 20.93 -3.89 3.61
N GLY A 361 19.95 -3.99 4.51
CA GLY A 361 18.53 -3.95 4.17
C GLY A 361 18.02 -2.56 3.81
N ARG A 362 16.82 -2.49 3.22
CA ARG A 362 16.09 -1.26 2.91
C ARG A 362 14.99 -1.06 3.95
N TYR A 363 15.22 -0.16 4.90
CA TYR A 363 14.39 0.00 6.10
C TYR A 363 13.24 0.97 5.89
N THR A 364 12.28 0.59 5.09
CA THR A 364 11.04 1.34 4.85
C THR A 364 9.86 0.38 4.74
N LEU A 365 8.64 0.82 5.10
CA LEU A 365 7.46 -0.03 5.03
C LEU A 365 7.04 -0.29 3.57
N TRP A 366 6.88 0.77 2.78
CA TRP A 366 6.30 0.64 1.44
C TRP A 366 7.28 0.30 0.35
N THR A 367 8.54 0.71 0.49
CA THR A 367 9.55 0.51 -0.54
C THR A 367 10.67 -0.45 -0.13
N GLY A 368 10.59 -1.05 1.06
CA GLY A 368 11.68 -1.85 1.63
C GLY A 368 11.28 -3.20 2.22
N ASP A 369 12.23 -3.78 2.95
CA ASP A 369 12.17 -5.14 3.47
C ASP A 369 11.10 -5.35 4.55
N PRO A 370 10.86 -4.41 5.51
CA PRO A 370 9.83 -4.58 6.52
C PRO A 370 8.44 -4.83 5.95
N GLY A 371 8.06 -4.11 4.89
CA GLY A 371 6.80 -4.37 4.21
C GLY A 371 6.77 -5.70 3.47
N THR A 372 7.90 -6.10 2.87
CA THR A 372 8.03 -7.43 2.28
C THR A 372 7.83 -8.51 3.35
N ALA A 373 8.39 -8.36 4.56
CA ALA A 373 8.19 -9.31 5.65
C ALA A 373 6.72 -9.47 6.07
N LEU A 374 5.92 -8.39 6.04
CA LEU A 374 4.47 -8.48 6.27
C LEU A 374 3.77 -9.31 5.19
N TYR A 375 4.09 -9.11 3.93
CA TYR A 375 3.57 -9.94 2.85
C TYR A 375 3.95 -11.42 2.99
N LEU A 376 5.22 -11.69 3.34
CA LEU A 376 5.67 -13.06 3.63
C LEU A 376 4.87 -13.69 4.76
N ALA A 377 4.59 -12.94 5.83
CA ALA A 377 3.77 -13.37 6.95
C ALA A 377 2.33 -13.70 6.52
N ASP A 378 1.72 -12.89 5.67
CA ASP A 378 0.38 -13.13 5.13
C ASP A 378 0.33 -14.39 4.26
N CYS A 379 1.39 -14.71 3.51
CA CYS A 379 1.47 -15.94 2.71
C CYS A 379 1.57 -17.23 3.56
N LEU A 380 1.98 -17.15 4.84
CA LEU A 380 2.02 -18.31 5.73
C LEU A 380 0.63 -18.86 6.05
N ASP A 381 -0.34 -17.99 6.29
CA ASP A 381 -1.71 -18.33 6.69
C ASP A 381 -2.78 -17.97 5.65
N GLY A 382 -2.39 -17.35 4.53
CA GLY A 382 -3.30 -16.91 3.47
C GLY A 382 -4.13 -15.68 3.83
N SER A 383 -3.73 -14.91 4.84
CA SER A 383 -4.42 -13.67 5.23
C SER A 383 -4.19 -12.52 4.24
N LEU A 384 -4.98 -11.47 4.35
CA LEU A 384 -4.89 -10.27 3.52
C LEU A 384 -4.81 -9.04 4.43
N ASN A 385 -3.60 -8.64 4.81
CA ASN A 385 -3.36 -7.50 5.70
C ASN A 385 -2.43 -6.48 5.05
N VAL A 386 -2.90 -5.85 3.96
CA VAL A 386 -2.14 -4.74 3.35
C VAL A 386 -1.98 -3.63 4.38
N PRO A 387 -0.74 -3.17 4.68
CA PRO A 387 -0.50 -2.24 5.79
C PRO A 387 -0.90 -0.81 5.44
N LEU A 388 -2.19 -0.54 5.30
CA LEU A 388 -2.72 0.76 4.88
C LEU A 388 -2.70 1.80 6.01
N ALA A 389 -3.14 1.40 7.25
CA ALA A 389 -3.20 2.29 8.41
C ALA A 389 -2.93 1.54 9.72
#